data_b065b45ea0f0944478f93cca912136f5
#
_entry.id   b065b45ea0f0944478f93cca912136f5
#
_cell.length_a   1.000
_cell.length_b   1.000
_cell.length_c   1.000
_cell.angle_alpha   90.00
_cell.angle_beta   90.00
_cell.angle_gamma   90.00
#
_symmetry.space_group_name_H-M   'P 1'
#
loop_
_entity.id
_entity.type
_entity.pdbx_description
1 polymer ?
#
loop_
_entity_poly.entity_id
_entity_poly.type
_entity_poly.pdbx_seq_one_letter_code
_entity_poly.pdbx_strand_id
1 'polypeptide(L)'
;MISKVTGIVSYKGTDHILIDVHGIGYEVFVSELTLTKIPTSGDRISIYTELIVREDLLQLVGFSTRHEREWYRLLTGVQGVGSKAALKILGTLQINLLSRSILTGDSTAIKAAPGIGPKIAQRIVVELKDKVASLIALEPEPSFGSEVVKMQNFSDTETFAESNKELEKTIIESSEKFDTYPSHLQPEALSALTNLGYASYDAALALSNVLNDNPKTVELQELIKLALQNLSPKA
;
A
#
# COMPACT_ATOMS: atom_id res chain seq x y z
N MET A 1 10.36 1.47 18.78
CA MET A 1 10.10 0.87 17.46
C MET A 1 9.92 1.99 16.45
N ILE A 2 10.63 1.97 15.31
CA ILE A 2 10.52 2.99 14.26
C ILE A 2 9.68 2.39 13.13
N SER A 3 8.43 2.83 12.99
CA SER A 3 7.46 2.22 12.06
C SER A 3 7.22 3.05 10.78
N LYS A 4 7.64 4.32 10.80
CA LYS A 4 7.54 5.25 9.67
C LYS A 4 8.60 6.33 9.82
N VAL A 5 9.25 6.69 8.72
CA VAL A 5 10.22 7.79 8.65
C VAL A 5 9.76 8.77 7.59
N THR A 6 9.74 10.06 7.93
CA THR A 6 9.39 11.14 7.00
C THR A 6 10.50 12.18 7.01
N GLY A 7 11.08 12.48 5.87
CA GLY A 7 12.18 13.41 5.73
C GLY A 7 12.53 13.71 4.28
N ILE A 8 13.72 14.19 4.04
CA ILE A 8 14.26 14.53 2.70
C ILE A 8 15.22 13.43 2.28
N VAL A 9 15.12 12.95 1.05
CA VAL A 9 16.07 11.98 0.48
C VAL A 9 17.40 12.69 0.27
N SER A 10 18.40 12.40 1.08
CA SER A 10 19.75 12.97 0.95
C SER A 10 20.60 12.17 -0.03
N TYR A 11 20.42 10.85 -0.08
CA TYR A 11 21.19 9.97 -0.94
C TYR A 11 20.36 8.75 -1.34
N LYS A 12 20.57 8.27 -2.57
CA LYS A 12 19.97 7.06 -3.11
C LYS A 12 21.06 6.12 -3.58
N GLY A 13 21.25 5.02 -2.85
CA GLY A 13 22.20 3.96 -3.17
C GLY A 13 21.61 2.89 -4.09
N THR A 14 22.23 1.71 -4.12
CA THR A 14 21.81 0.56 -4.92
C THR A 14 20.77 -0.32 -4.21
N ASP A 15 20.77 -0.34 -2.88
CA ASP A 15 19.92 -1.18 -2.03
C ASP A 15 19.42 -0.43 -0.77
N HIS A 16 19.78 0.84 -0.61
CA HIS A 16 19.40 1.67 0.51
C HIS A 16 19.24 3.15 0.10
N ILE A 17 18.59 3.91 0.95
CA ILE A 17 18.49 5.37 0.86
C ILE A 17 18.90 5.99 2.18
N LEU A 18 19.37 7.22 2.14
CA LEU A 18 19.59 8.08 3.31
C LEU A 18 18.49 9.13 3.37
N ILE A 19 17.74 9.15 4.45
CA ILE A 19 16.69 10.13 4.71
C ILE A 19 17.15 11.06 5.82
N ASP A 20 17.21 12.35 5.52
CA ASP A 20 17.45 13.38 6.52
C ASP A 20 16.14 13.75 7.22
N VAL A 21 16.14 13.63 8.54
CA VAL A 21 15.03 14.04 9.41
C VAL A 21 15.59 15.06 10.40
N HIS A 22 15.49 16.33 10.07
CA HIS A 22 15.97 17.45 10.90
C HIS A 22 17.45 17.31 11.31
N GLY A 23 18.33 16.95 10.38
CA GLY A 23 19.78 16.81 10.59
C GLY A 23 20.21 15.42 11.11
N ILE A 24 19.26 14.48 11.29
CA ILE A 24 19.57 13.09 11.60
C ILE A 24 19.39 12.25 10.33
N GLY A 25 20.47 11.60 9.88
CA GLY A 25 20.44 10.70 8.72
C GLY A 25 19.99 9.29 9.09
N TYR A 26 18.90 8.81 8.48
CA TYR A 26 18.44 7.43 8.59
C TYR A 26 18.80 6.66 7.33
N GLU A 27 19.67 5.65 7.47
CA GLU A 27 19.95 4.69 6.40
C GLU A 27 18.85 3.63 6.39
N VAL A 28 18.13 3.52 5.28
CA VAL A 28 16.96 2.64 5.15
C VAL A 28 17.15 1.72 3.96
N PHE A 29 17.25 0.42 4.21
CA PHE A 29 17.36 -0.60 3.17
C PHE A 29 16.01 -0.89 2.53
N VAL A 30 15.96 -0.97 1.22
CA VAL A 30 14.72 -1.11 0.47
C VAL A 30 14.83 -2.20 -0.60
N SER A 31 13.67 -2.70 -1.06
CA SER A 31 13.62 -3.59 -2.20
C SER A 31 13.94 -2.85 -3.50
N GLU A 32 14.38 -3.57 -4.53
CA GLU A 32 14.67 -3.00 -5.85
C GLU A 32 13.43 -2.32 -6.46
N LEU A 33 12.25 -2.94 -6.36
CA LEU A 33 11.00 -2.34 -6.80
C LEU A 33 10.62 -1.09 -6.01
N THR A 34 10.89 -1.06 -4.70
CA THR A 34 10.69 0.13 -3.88
C THR A 34 11.67 1.24 -4.28
N LEU A 35 12.94 0.88 -4.51
CA LEU A 35 13.97 1.84 -4.92
C LEU A 35 13.60 2.58 -6.22
N THR A 36 12.97 1.90 -7.19
CA THR A 36 12.53 2.54 -8.44
C THR A 36 11.45 3.61 -8.23
N LYS A 37 10.65 3.48 -7.18
CA LYS A 37 9.55 4.40 -6.84
C LYS A 37 10.01 5.59 -5.99
N ILE A 38 11.20 5.51 -5.37
CA ILE A 38 11.72 6.57 -4.51
C ILE A 38 12.09 7.78 -5.35
N PRO A 39 11.66 8.98 -4.95
CA PRO A 39 11.96 10.20 -5.67
C PRO A 39 13.46 10.54 -5.67
N THR A 40 13.83 11.59 -6.36
CA THR A 40 15.22 12.06 -6.46
C THR A 40 15.73 12.64 -5.13
N SER A 41 17.06 12.74 -4.99
CA SER A 41 17.67 13.44 -3.85
C SER A 41 17.19 14.90 -3.82
N GLY A 42 16.85 15.38 -2.62
CA GLY A 42 16.26 16.69 -2.36
C GLY A 42 14.76 16.67 -2.17
N ASP A 43 14.06 15.62 -2.61
CA ASP A 43 12.62 15.50 -2.48
C ASP A 43 12.22 14.93 -1.12
N ARG A 44 11.00 15.27 -0.69
CA ARG A 44 10.42 14.76 0.54
C ARG A 44 9.84 13.37 0.31
N ILE A 45 10.09 12.48 1.28
CA ILE A 45 9.54 11.11 1.29
C ILE A 45 8.95 10.77 2.65
N SER A 46 7.95 9.90 2.64
CA SER A 46 7.42 9.24 3.83
C SER A 46 7.38 7.74 3.57
N ILE A 47 8.15 6.95 4.30
CA ILE A 47 8.34 5.51 4.07
C ILE A 47 8.00 4.72 5.34
N TYR A 48 7.29 3.61 5.18
CA TYR A 48 7.07 2.66 6.28
C TYR A 48 8.35 1.90 6.57
N THR A 49 8.62 1.65 7.84
CA THR A 49 9.88 1.01 8.24
C THR A 49 9.67 -0.15 9.21
N GLU A 50 10.61 -1.08 9.19
CA GLU A 50 10.78 -2.13 10.18
C GLU A 50 12.20 -2.05 10.73
N LEU A 51 12.33 -1.96 12.06
CA LEU A 51 13.61 -1.92 12.73
C LEU A 51 14.01 -3.35 13.11
N ILE A 52 15.14 -3.80 12.57
CA ILE A 52 15.76 -5.07 12.92
C ILE A 52 16.81 -4.80 13.95
N VAL A 53 16.70 -5.43 15.10
CA VAL A 53 17.65 -5.34 16.21
C VAL A 53 18.19 -6.73 16.49
N ARG A 54 19.51 -6.90 16.39
CA ARG A 54 20.27 -8.08 16.79
C ARG A 54 21.46 -7.63 17.62
N GLU A 55 22.20 -8.54 18.22
CA GLU A 55 23.36 -8.18 19.05
C GLU A 55 24.39 -7.34 18.30
N ASP A 56 24.61 -7.63 17.04
CA ASP A 56 25.60 -7.02 16.14
C ASP A 56 24.99 -6.17 15.01
N LEU A 57 23.67 -6.02 14.94
CA LEU A 57 23.01 -5.38 13.81
C LEU A 57 21.82 -4.52 14.26
N LEU A 58 21.90 -3.24 13.91
CA LEU A 58 20.78 -2.30 13.96
C LEU A 58 20.48 -1.82 12.54
N GLN A 59 19.38 -2.27 11.95
CA GLN A 59 19.06 -2.01 10.55
C GLN A 59 17.62 -1.59 10.37
N LEU A 60 17.38 -0.50 9.62
CA LEU A 60 16.08 -0.09 9.16
C LEU A 60 15.81 -0.65 7.76
N VAL A 61 14.64 -1.27 7.60
CA VAL A 61 14.15 -1.73 6.30
C VAL A 61 12.92 -0.90 5.93
N GLY A 62 12.85 -0.41 4.69
CA GLY A 62 11.81 0.49 4.22
C GLY A 62 10.90 -0.12 3.16
N PHE A 63 9.62 0.32 3.17
CA PHE A 63 8.56 -0.19 2.32
C PHE A 63 7.71 0.96 1.79
N SER A 64 7.25 0.83 0.55
CA SER A 64 6.41 1.84 -0.09
C SER A 64 5.00 1.91 0.53
N THR A 65 4.50 0.78 1.04
CA THR A 65 3.18 0.67 1.66
C THR A 65 3.26 -0.13 2.96
N ARG A 66 2.24 0.05 3.81
CA ARG A 66 2.06 -0.80 4.99
C ARG A 66 1.87 -2.27 4.61
N HIS A 67 1.16 -2.51 3.51
CA HIS A 67 0.93 -3.85 2.97
C HIS A 67 2.24 -4.56 2.59
N GLU A 68 3.18 -3.85 1.92
CA GLU A 68 4.51 -4.39 1.62
C GLU A 68 5.31 -4.76 2.88
N ARG A 69 5.20 -3.95 3.95
CA ARG A 69 5.80 -4.25 5.25
C ARG A 69 5.22 -5.52 5.89
N GLU A 70 3.90 -5.72 5.83
CA GLU A 70 3.27 -6.94 6.37
C GLU A 70 3.72 -8.18 5.59
N TRP A 71 3.85 -8.09 4.26
CA TRP A 71 4.43 -9.17 3.45
C TRP A 71 5.88 -9.48 3.82
N TYR A 72 6.67 -8.45 4.08
CA TYR A 72 8.04 -8.65 4.57
C TYR A 72 8.07 -9.42 5.90
N ARG A 73 7.20 -9.08 6.84
CA ARG A 73 7.08 -9.77 8.13
C ARG A 73 6.67 -11.24 7.96
N LEU A 74 5.72 -11.51 7.07
CA LEU A 74 5.33 -12.89 6.79
C LEU A 74 6.47 -13.69 6.18
N LEU A 75 7.17 -13.13 5.20
CA LEU A 75 8.31 -13.78 4.56
C LEU A 75 9.43 -14.08 5.56
N THR A 76 9.78 -13.11 6.40
CA THR A 76 10.84 -13.29 7.43
C THR A 76 10.44 -14.23 8.55
N GLY A 77 9.15 -14.49 8.73
CA GLY A 77 8.64 -15.53 9.64
C GLY A 77 8.86 -16.97 9.15
N VAL A 78 9.16 -17.15 7.85
CA VAL A 78 9.43 -18.47 7.27
C VAL A 78 10.86 -18.88 7.60
N GLN A 79 11.06 -20.09 8.14
CA GLN A 79 12.37 -20.58 8.49
C GLN A 79 13.31 -20.65 7.27
N GLY A 80 14.45 -19.97 7.36
CA GLY A 80 15.45 -19.88 6.29
C GLY A 80 15.29 -18.64 5.40
N VAL A 81 14.29 -17.79 5.64
CA VAL A 81 14.11 -16.51 4.96
C VAL A 81 14.55 -15.37 5.89
N GLY A 82 15.70 -14.81 5.65
CA GLY A 82 16.18 -13.62 6.37
C GLY A 82 15.78 -12.32 5.67
N SER A 83 16.12 -11.17 6.28
CA SER A 83 15.83 -9.84 5.77
C SER A 83 16.23 -9.65 4.29
N LYS A 84 17.48 -10.00 3.94
CA LYS A 84 17.99 -9.88 2.55
C LYS A 84 17.18 -10.73 1.56
N ALA A 85 16.83 -11.96 1.95
CA ALA A 85 16.04 -12.86 1.13
C ALA A 85 14.62 -12.32 0.89
N ALA A 86 13.98 -11.82 1.94
CA ALA A 86 12.66 -11.22 1.85
C ALA A 86 12.65 -9.97 0.95
N LEU A 87 13.65 -9.07 1.08
CA LEU A 87 13.79 -7.92 0.19
C LEU A 87 14.04 -8.31 -1.27
N LYS A 88 14.81 -9.37 -1.53
CA LYS A 88 15.02 -9.89 -2.89
C LYS A 88 13.72 -10.44 -3.50
N ILE A 89 12.92 -11.15 -2.72
CA ILE A 89 11.60 -11.64 -3.17
C ILE A 89 10.68 -10.45 -3.51
N LEU A 90 10.55 -9.47 -2.61
CA LEU A 90 9.74 -8.27 -2.82
C LEU A 90 10.29 -7.35 -3.92
N GLY A 91 11.58 -7.41 -4.21
CA GLY A 91 12.21 -6.68 -5.32
C GLY A 91 12.04 -7.38 -6.67
N THR A 92 11.79 -8.69 -6.71
CA THR A 92 11.63 -9.47 -7.92
C THR A 92 10.15 -9.64 -8.30
N LEU A 93 9.29 -9.85 -7.30
CA LEU A 93 7.87 -10.14 -7.50
C LEU A 93 7.01 -9.02 -6.92
N GLN A 94 6.09 -8.52 -7.74
CA GLN A 94 5.01 -7.68 -7.22
C GLN A 94 4.13 -8.50 -6.27
N ILE A 95 3.58 -7.85 -5.25
CA ILE A 95 2.79 -8.50 -4.19
C ILE A 95 1.63 -9.34 -4.76
N ASN A 96 0.94 -8.84 -5.80
CA ASN A 96 -0.15 -9.57 -6.44
C ASN A 96 0.31 -10.88 -7.08
N LEU A 97 1.49 -10.90 -7.71
CA LEU A 97 2.08 -12.11 -8.28
C LEU A 97 2.56 -13.06 -7.20
N LEU A 98 3.19 -12.55 -6.15
CA LEU A 98 3.63 -13.32 -4.99
C LEU A 98 2.43 -14.00 -4.29
N SER A 99 1.39 -13.25 -4.01
CA SER A 99 0.13 -13.73 -3.44
C SER A 99 -0.48 -14.86 -4.29
N ARG A 100 -0.62 -14.62 -5.60
CA ARG A 100 -1.14 -15.60 -6.55
C ARG A 100 -0.30 -16.87 -6.57
N SER A 101 1.03 -16.74 -6.63
CA SER A 101 1.95 -17.91 -6.66
C SER A 101 1.81 -18.76 -5.41
N ILE A 102 1.66 -18.15 -4.24
CA ILE A 102 1.45 -18.87 -2.98
C ILE A 102 0.10 -19.61 -2.99
N LEU A 103 -0.98 -18.94 -3.41
CA LEU A 103 -2.32 -19.55 -3.45
C LEU A 103 -2.42 -20.71 -4.45
N THR A 104 -1.79 -20.57 -5.61
CA THR A 104 -1.77 -21.61 -6.65
C THR A 104 -0.75 -22.73 -6.39
N GLY A 105 0.14 -22.57 -5.40
CA GLY A 105 1.17 -23.55 -5.11
C GLY A 105 2.40 -23.45 -6.03
N ASP A 106 2.53 -22.36 -6.81
CA ASP A 106 3.63 -22.18 -7.75
C ASP A 106 4.87 -21.62 -7.07
N SER A 107 5.80 -22.51 -6.70
CA SER A 107 7.09 -22.12 -6.14
C SER A 107 8.09 -21.61 -7.18
N THR A 108 7.83 -21.78 -8.48
CA THR A 108 8.77 -21.43 -9.56
C THR A 108 8.96 -19.92 -9.66
N ALA A 109 7.88 -19.15 -9.54
CA ALA A 109 7.94 -17.69 -9.52
C ALA A 109 8.79 -17.17 -8.35
N ILE A 110 8.62 -17.74 -7.15
CA ILE A 110 9.39 -17.34 -5.95
C ILE A 110 10.87 -17.71 -6.09
N LYS A 111 11.17 -18.86 -6.70
CA LYS A 111 12.55 -19.28 -6.99
C LYS A 111 13.29 -18.32 -7.95
N ALA A 112 12.58 -17.53 -8.74
CA ALA A 112 13.20 -16.53 -9.63
C ALA A 112 13.92 -15.43 -8.84
N ALA A 113 13.60 -15.22 -7.57
CA ALA A 113 14.29 -14.24 -6.72
C ALA A 113 15.73 -14.70 -6.42
N PRO A 114 16.73 -13.82 -6.61
CA PRO A 114 18.14 -14.17 -6.41
C PRO A 114 18.42 -14.66 -4.98
N GLY A 115 19.07 -15.82 -4.87
CA GLY A 115 19.42 -16.43 -3.58
C GLY A 115 18.30 -17.29 -2.96
N ILE A 116 17.18 -17.48 -3.64
CA ILE A 116 16.10 -18.34 -3.19
C ILE A 116 16.20 -19.71 -3.86
N GLY A 117 16.54 -20.72 -3.08
CA GLY A 117 16.60 -22.10 -3.54
C GLY A 117 15.22 -22.78 -3.60
N PRO A 118 15.10 -23.92 -4.32
CA PRO A 118 13.82 -24.60 -4.50
C PRO A 118 13.20 -25.05 -3.16
N LYS A 119 14.00 -25.48 -2.19
CA LYS A 119 13.52 -25.88 -0.85
C LYS A 119 12.89 -24.70 -0.09
N ILE A 120 13.51 -23.52 -0.16
CA ILE A 120 13.00 -22.31 0.51
C ILE A 120 11.74 -21.83 -0.20
N ALA A 121 11.73 -21.78 -1.54
CA ALA A 121 10.56 -21.38 -2.30
C ALA A 121 9.34 -22.28 -2.00
N GLN A 122 9.53 -23.59 -1.96
CA GLN A 122 8.45 -24.52 -1.62
C GLN A 122 7.97 -24.36 -0.16
N ARG A 123 8.89 -24.12 0.78
CA ARG A 123 8.54 -23.84 2.18
C ARG A 123 7.71 -22.57 2.30
N ILE A 124 8.08 -21.48 1.61
CA ILE A 124 7.31 -20.23 1.59
C ILE A 124 5.88 -20.49 1.13
N VAL A 125 5.69 -21.24 0.05
CA VAL A 125 4.36 -21.58 -0.46
C VAL A 125 3.53 -22.33 0.59
N VAL A 126 4.11 -23.38 1.19
CA VAL A 126 3.38 -24.22 2.16
C VAL A 126 3.03 -23.46 3.43
N GLU A 127 4.00 -22.73 4.03
CA GLU A 127 3.82 -22.06 5.32
C GLU A 127 2.94 -20.79 5.21
N LEU A 128 2.92 -20.14 4.04
CA LEU A 128 2.17 -18.88 3.87
C LEU A 128 0.80 -19.06 3.24
N LYS A 129 0.46 -20.22 2.69
CA LYS A 129 -0.81 -20.44 1.98
C LYS A 129 -2.04 -20.02 2.81
N ASP A 130 -2.09 -20.45 4.06
CA ASP A 130 -3.22 -20.15 4.95
C ASP A 130 -3.19 -18.70 5.48
N LYS A 131 -1.99 -18.10 5.60
CA LYS A 131 -1.82 -16.73 6.09
C LYS A 131 -2.11 -15.66 5.04
N VAL A 132 -1.90 -15.98 3.76
CA VAL A 132 -2.11 -15.04 2.65
C VAL A 132 -3.57 -14.69 2.49
N ALA A 133 -4.49 -15.61 2.76
CA ALA A 133 -5.92 -15.34 2.68
C ALA A 133 -6.35 -14.17 3.59
N SER A 134 -5.76 -14.06 4.78
CA SER A 134 -6.02 -12.95 5.71
C SER A 134 -5.41 -11.62 5.28
N LEU A 135 -4.30 -11.64 4.52
CA LEU A 135 -3.65 -10.44 4.02
C LEU A 135 -4.32 -9.84 2.78
N ILE A 136 -4.92 -10.68 1.96
CA ILE A 136 -5.65 -10.21 0.75
C ILE A 136 -6.87 -9.38 1.15
N ALA A 137 -7.43 -9.64 2.33
CA ALA A 137 -8.52 -8.85 2.88
C ALA A 137 -8.10 -7.45 3.36
N LEU A 138 -6.79 -7.16 3.45
CA LEU A 138 -6.28 -5.81 3.70
C LEU A 138 -6.19 -5.09 2.35
N GLU A 139 -7.01 -4.04 2.19
CA GLU A 139 -6.98 -3.22 0.97
C GLU A 139 -5.59 -2.64 0.71
N PRO A 140 -5.16 -2.56 -0.57
CA PRO A 140 -3.90 -1.92 -0.92
C PRO A 140 -4.00 -0.43 -0.63
N GLU A 141 -3.31 0.04 0.41
CA GLU A 141 -3.12 1.48 0.65
C GLU A 141 -2.35 2.11 -0.53
N PRO A 142 -2.65 3.36 -0.90
CA PRO A 142 -1.90 4.06 -1.93
C PRO A 142 -0.41 4.12 -1.59
N SER A 143 0.43 3.77 -2.54
CA SER A 143 1.89 3.92 -2.40
C SER A 143 2.28 5.39 -2.38
N PHE A 144 3.44 5.73 -1.79
CA PHE A 144 3.90 7.12 -1.62
C PHE A 144 4.10 7.94 -2.92
N GLY A 145 3.77 7.44 -4.07
CA GLY A 145 3.69 8.20 -5.32
C GLY A 145 2.30 8.77 -5.62
N SER A 146 1.26 8.40 -4.89
CA SER A 146 -0.11 8.86 -5.10
C SER A 146 -0.58 9.92 -4.09
N GLU A 147 0.13 10.12 -2.99
CA GLU A 147 -0.04 11.28 -2.14
C GLU A 147 0.75 12.46 -2.73
N VAL A 148 0.20 13.12 -3.73
CA VAL A 148 0.46 14.54 -3.91
C VAL A 148 -0.08 15.21 -2.66
N VAL A 149 0.81 15.45 -1.71
CA VAL A 149 0.51 16.11 -0.45
C VAL A 149 -0.18 17.42 -0.78
N LYS A 150 -1.46 17.53 -0.49
CA LYS A 150 -2.07 18.82 -0.21
C LYS A 150 -1.35 19.34 1.03
N MET A 151 -0.28 20.07 0.81
CA MET A 151 0.39 20.82 1.85
C MET A 151 -0.60 21.83 2.43
N GLN A 152 -1.15 21.55 3.60
CA GLN A 152 -1.51 22.63 4.50
C GLN A 152 -0.18 23.21 4.99
N ASN A 153 0.09 24.40 4.49
CA ASN A 153 1.23 25.21 4.87
C ASN A 153 1.15 25.51 6.37
N PHE A 154 2.05 24.93 7.15
CA PHE A 154 2.55 25.55 8.36
C PHE A 154 3.70 26.44 7.91
N SER A 155 3.42 27.64 7.54
CA SER A 155 4.39 28.71 7.40
C SER A 155 4.10 29.78 8.45
N ASP A 156 4.85 29.75 9.54
CA ASP A 156 5.17 30.97 10.25
C ASP A 156 6.18 31.74 9.37
N THR A 157 5.68 32.64 8.59
CA THR A 157 6.33 33.91 8.21
C THR A 157 5.37 34.69 7.31
N GLU A 158 4.91 35.82 7.84
CA GLU A 158 4.21 36.88 7.12
C GLU A 158 5.09 37.41 5.97
N THR A 159 4.43 37.76 4.89
CA THR A 159 4.78 38.53 3.70
C THR A 159 4.84 37.69 2.41
N PHE A 160 3.76 37.82 1.66
CA PHE A 160 3.63 37.97 0.20
C PHE A 160 2.19 37.64 -0.23
N ALA A 161 1.26 38.50 0.15
CA ALA A 161 -0.08 38.55 -0.41
C ALA A 161 -0.04 39.56 -1.56
N GLU A 162 -0.08 39.09 -2.82
CA GLU A 162 -0.72 39.84 -3.93
C GLU A 162 -0.63 39.19 -5.32
N SER A 163 0.04 38.04 -5.52
CA SER A 163 0.23 37.49 -6.86
C SER A 163 -0.57 36.20 -7.21
N ASN A 164 -1.37 35.66 -6.29
CA ASN A 164 -2.01 34.35 -6.51
C ASN A 164 -3.51 34.36 -6.83
N LYS A 165 -4.12 35.54 -7.01
CA LYS A 165 -5.57 35.61 -7.32
C LYS A 165 -5.95 35.34 -8.78
N GLU A 166 -5.01 35.41 -9.72
CA GLU A 166 -5.31 35.13 -11.13
C GLU A 166 -5.04 33.69 -11.56
N LEU A 167 -4.19 32.95 -10.85
CA LEU A 167 -3.92 31.54 -11.13
C LEU A 167 -4.99 30.60 -10.57
N GLU A 168 -5.67 30.96 -9.49
CA GLU A 168 -6.75 30.13 -8.92
C GLU A 168 -8.02 30.11 -9.78
N LYS A 169 -8.30 31.16 -10.56
CA LYS A 169 -9.47 31.19 -11.43
C LYS A 169 -9.35 30.29 -12.65
N THR A 170 -8.15 30.07 -13.17
CA THR A 170 -7.93 29.24 -14.39
C THR A 170 -7.88 27.74 -14.06
N ILE A 171 -7.60 27.36 -12.81
CA ILE A 171 -7.54 25.95 -12.37
C ILE A 171 -8.92 25.44 -11.97
N ILE A 172 -9.82 26.32 -11.55
CA ILE A 172 -11.20 25.96 -11.12
C ILE A 172 -12.10 25.65 -12.33
N GLU A 173 -11.86 26.29 -13.49
CA GLU A 173 -12.70 26.08 -14.68
C GLU A 173 -12.35 24.83 -15.51
N SER A 174 -11.20 24.17 -15.26
CA SER A 174 -10.80 22.97 -15.98
C SER A 174 -11.00 21.65 -15.23
N SER A 175 -11.50 21.67 -13.99
CA SER A 175 -11.70 20.49 -13.13
C SER A 175 -13.16 20.04 -12.96
N GLU A 176 -14.09 20.60 -13.71
CA GLU A 176 -15.52 20.20 -13.65
C GLU A 176 -15.88 19.03 -14.58
N LYS A 177 -15.08 17.97 -14.67
CA LYS A 177 -15.53 16.73 -15.33
C LYS A 177 -14.80 15.46 -14.88
N PHE A 178 -14.53 15.28 -13.60
CA PHE A 178 -14.32 13.95 -13.03
C PHE A 178 -15.06 13.90 -11.71
N ASP A 179 -16.31 13.46 -11.76
CA ASP A 179 -17.15 13.21 -10.60
C ASP A 179 -16.47 12.17 -9.71
N THR A 180 -16.02 12.65 -8.59
CA THR A 180 -15.38 11.92 -7.50
C THR A 180 -16.46 11.13 -6.77
N TYR A 181 -16.54 9.82 -7.01
CA TYR A 181 -17.19 8.93 -6.05
C TYR A 181 -16.44 9.01 -4.72
N PRO A 182 -17.10 9.18 -3.60
CA PRO A 182 -16.47 9.11 -2.29
C PRO A 182 -16.02 7.67 -2.06
N SER A 183 -14.77 7.38 -2.42
CA SER A 183 -14.15 6.06 -2.35
C SER A 183 -14.10 5.44 -0.94
N HIS A 184 -14.46 6.22 0.10
CA HIS A 184 -14.52 5.76 1.49
C HIS A 184 -15.83 5.05 1.86
N LEU A 185 -16.91 5.20 1.07
CA LEU A 185 -18.22 4.56 1.37
C LEU A 185 -18.26 3.07 0.99
N GLN A 186 -17.46 2.64 0.03
CA GLN A 186 -17.41 1.24 -0.42
C GLN A 186 -16.87 0.27 0.64
N PRO A 187 -15.75 0.55 1.33
CA PRO A 187 -15.23 -0.33 2.38
C PRO A 187 -16.18 -0.46 3.57
N GLU A 188 -16.84 0.64 3.94
CA GLU A 188 -17.81 0.64 5.05
C GLU A 188 -19.06 -0.17 4.71
N ALA A 189 -19.60 -0.01 3.49
CA ALA A 189 -20.73 -0.78 3.00
C ALA A 189 -20.40 -2.28 2.88
N LEU A 190 -19.21 -2.63 2.36
CA LEU A 190 -18.73 -4.01 2.27
C LEU A 190 -18.60 -4.65 3.66
N SER A 191 -18.01 -3.92 4.60
CA SER A 191 -17.89 -4.37 6.00
C SER A 191 -19.26 -4.61 6.64
N ALA A 192 -20.22 -3.74 6.41
CA ALA A 192 -21.59 -3.91 6.91
C ALA A 192 -22.26 -5.16 6.35
N LEU A 193 -22.16 -5.41 5.03
CA LEU A 193 -22.75 -6.59 4.38
C LEU A 193 -22.10 -7.89 4.83
N THR A 194 -20.78 -7.91 5.00
CA THR A 194 -20.07 -9.10 5.51
C THR A 194 -20.41 -9.39 6.97
N ASN A 195 -20.60 -8.37 7.81
CA ASN A 195 -21.08 -8.52 9.18
C ASN A 195 -22.53 -9.04 9.25
N LEU A 196 -23.35 -8.79 8.23
CA LEU A 196 -24.68 -9.36 8.08
C LEU A 196 -24.68 -10.81 7.58
N GLY A 197 -23.49 -11.39 7.31
CA GLY A 197 -23.32 -12.80 6.95
C GLY A 197 -23.26 -13.09 5.45
N TYR A 198 -23.23 -12.08 4.59
CA TYR A 198 -23.04 -12.27 3.15
C TYR A 198 -21.59 -12.57 2.81
N ALA A 199 -21.35 -13.43 1.82
CA ALA A 199 -20.01 -13.70 1.33
C ALA A 199 -19.40 -12.42 0.73
N SER A 200 -18.11 -12.14 1.02
CA SER A 200 -17.43 -10.91 0.57
C SER A 200 -17.47 -10.70 -0.95
N TYR A 201 -17.45 -11.79 -1.72
CA TYR A 201 -17.57 -11.74 -3.18
C TYR A 201 -18.98 -11.27 -3.63
N ASP A 202 -20.03 -11.82 -3.06
CA ASP A 202 -21.42 -11.47 -3.40
C ASP A 202 -21.73 -10.04 -2.98
N ALA A 203 -21.25 -9.63 -1.80
CA ALA A 203 -21.37 -8.27 -1.30
C ALA A 203 -20.65 -7.25 -2.20
N ALA A 204 -19.44 -7.54 -2.63
CA ALA A 204 -18.68 -6.69 -3.55
C ALA A 204 -19.34 -6.56 -4.92
N LEU A 205 -19.87 -7.67 -5.47
CA LEU A 205 -20.59 -7.67 -6.74
C LEU A 205 -21.89 -6.85 -6.66
N ALA A 206 -22.67 -7.00 -5.58
CA ALA A 206 -23.88 -6.24 -5.36
C ALA A 206 -23.62 -4.74 -5.24
N LEU A 207 -22.58 -4.34 -4.51
CA LEU A 207 -22.15 -2.93 -4.39
C LEU A 207 -21.71 -2.35 -5.74
N SER A 208 -20.95 -3.11 -6.53
CA SER A 208 -20.52 -2.70 -7.88
C SER A 208 -21.71 -2.48 -8.80
N ASN A 209 -22.70 -3.36 -8.79
CA ASN A 209 -23.92 -3.23 -9.60
C ASN A 209 -24.73 -1.99 -9.20
N VAL A 210 -24.92 -1.74 -7.90
CA VAL A 210 -25.65 -0.57 -7.39
C VAL A 210 -24.96 0.74 -7.79
N LEU A 211 -23.64 0.79 -7.73
CA LEU A 211 -22.87 1.97 -8.10
C LEU A 211 -22.89 2.24 -9.62
N ASN A 212 -22.93 1.19 -10.43
CA ASN A 212 -23.08 1.34 -11.89
C ASN A 212 -24.46 1.83 -12.29
N ASP A 213 -25.51 1.40 -11.57
CA ASP A 213 -26.89 1.78 -11.87
C ASP A 213 -27.27 3.17 -11.31
N ASN A 214 -26.59 3.63 -10.25
CA ASN A 214 -26.86 4.89 -9.55
C ASN A 214 -25.60 5.74 -9.40
N PRO A 215 -25.15 6.45 -10.45
CA PRO A 215 -23.93 7.24 -10.41
C PRO A 215 -24.00 8.56 -9.61
N LYS A 216 -25.11 8.87 -8.95
CA LYS A 216 -25.25 10.08 -8.12
C LYS A 216 -25.20 9.72 -6.64
N THR A 217 -24.33 10.41 -5.90
CA THR A 217 -24.09 10.43 -4.45
C THR A 217 -25.14 9.67 -3.61
N VAL A 218 -24.92 8.38 -3.40
CA VAL A 218 -25.79 7.56 -2.52
C VAL A 218 -25.15 7.62 -1.13
N GLU A 219 -25.93 7.98 -0.13
CA GLU A 219 -25.50 7.88 1.26
C GLU A 219 -25.23 6.42 1.64
N LEU A 220 -24.32 6.19 2.60
CA LEU A 220 -23.94 4.84 3.05
C LEU A 220 -25.15 3.94 3.36
N GLN A 221 -26.15 4.47 4.03
CA GLN A 221 -27.35 3.72 4.40
C GLN A 221 -28.17 3.29 3.17
N GLU A 222 -28.28 4.16 2.17
CA GLU A 222 -28.99 3.88 0.94
C GLU A 222 -28.24 2.88 0.07
N LEU A 223 -26.91 2.99 0.01
CA LEU A 223 -26.03 2.05 -0.67
C LEU A 223 -26.16 0.63 -0.10
N ILE A 224 -26.14 0.48 1.23
CA ILE A 224 -26.32 -0.81 1.90
C ILE A 224 -27.72 -1.36 1.62
N LYS A 225 -28.77 -0.53 1.66
CA LYS A 225 -30.15 -0.94 1.39
C LYS A 225 -30.33 -1.45 -0.03
N LEU A 226 -29.79 -0.75 -1.03
CA LEU A 226 -29.86 -1.15 -2.44
C LEU A 226 -29.06 -2.43 -2.71
N ALA A 227 -27.89 -2.56 -2.07
CA ALA A 227 -27.09 -3.78 -2.17
C ALA A 227 -27.80 -4.99 -1.56
N LEU A 228 -28.50 -4.84 -0.42
CA LEU A 228 -29.33 -5.87 0.18
C LEU A 228 -30.50 -6.29 -0.72
N GLN A 229 -31.13 -5.35 -1.43
CA GLN A 229 -32.18 -5.64 -2.40
C GLN A 229 -31.63 -6.45 -3.59
N ASN A 230 -30.40 -6.18 -4.03
CA ASN A 230 -29.73 -6.95 -5.09
C ASN A 230 -29.33 -8.36 -4.64
N LEU A 231 -29.02 -8.53 -3.35
CA LEU A 231 -28.65 -9.81 -2.74
C LEU A 231 -29.86 -10.68 -2.33
N SER A 232 -31.05 -10.08 -2.23
CA SER A 232 -32.29 -10.84 -1.95
C SER A 232 -32.65 -11.71 -3.15
N PRO A 233 -32.90 -13.02 -2.98
CA PRO A 233 -33.37 -13.86 -4.06
C PRO A 233 -34.69 -13.28 -4.61
N LYS A 234 -34.73 -13.04 -5.93
CA LYS A 234 -35.99 -12.68 -6.59
C LYS A 234 -36.96 -13.84 -6.39
N ALA A 235 -38.02 -13.60 -5.63
CA ALA A 235 -39.13 -14.53 -5.44
C ALA A 235 -39.88 -14.81 -6.77
#